data_b1c15eb04b2af3c6d7395e7879a0f150
#
_entry.id   b1c15eb04b2af3c6d7395e7879a0f150
#
_cell.length_a   1.000
_cell.length_b   1.000
_cell.length_c   1.000
_cell.angle_alpha   90.00
_cell.angle_beta   90.00
_cell.angle_gamma   90.00
#
_symmetry.space_group_name_H-M   'P 1'
#
loop_
_entity.id
_entity.type
_entity.pdbx_description
1 polymer ?
#
loop_
_entity_poly.entity_id
_entity_poly.type
_entity_poly.pdbx_seq_one_letter_code
_entity_poly.pdbx_strand_id
1 'polypeptide(L)'
;FDPGTMTIGRSYVFHYPYVTTPCFLIDLGSPAEPGEDLVTSEGETYRWSGGVGPNRSIVAFSAICAHKMSYPTRSVSFIDYRHKPMSGDGTGSNWWDRGQVIYCCSEGSVYDPRDGARVMSGPAPQPLAAVSLEFVAEEQALMATGIYGGAMLEQFLEKFGFQVALAHKIDDVWRPASGTTGVWPLDEYSRTGVC
;
A
#
# COMPACT_ATOMS: atom_id res chain seq x y z
N PHE A 1 -4.78 13.86 9.20
CA PHE A 1 -3.36 13.91 8.76
C PHE A 1 -3.22 14.94 7.65
N ASP A 2 -2.32 15.89 7.80
CA ASP A 2 -2.03 16.90 6.79
C ASP A 2 -1.08 16.33 5.72
N PRO A 3 -1.55 16.15 4.48
CA PRO A 3 -0.71 15.62 3.40
C PRO A 3 0.44 16.56 3.00
N GLY A 4 0.37 17.85 3.32
CA GLY A 4 1.46 18.81 3.10
C GLY A 4 2.73 18.49 3.91
N THR A 5 2.63 17.63 4.93
CA THR A 5 3.77 17.17 5.73
C THR A 5 4.45 15.90 5.17
N MET A 6 3.90 15.31 4.11
CA MET A 6 4.48 14.13 3.49
C MET A 6 5.80 14.45 2.78
N THR A 7 6.75 13.55 2.92
CA THR A 7 8.01 13.60 2.18
C THR A 7 7.92 12.73 0.94
N ILE A 8 8.13 13.32 -0.23
CA ILE A 8 8.20 12.58 -1.50
C ILE A 8 9.25 11.47 -1.39
N GLY A 9 8.89 10.27 -1.79
CA GLY A 9 9.78 9.12 -1.75
C GLY A 9 9.82 8.35 -0.43
N ARG A 10 9.04 8.78 0.57
CA ARG A 10 8.86 8.07 1.84
C ARG A 10 7.48 7.42 1.87
N SER A 11 7.41 6.16 2.26
CA SER A 11 6.15 5.47 2.50
C SER A 11 5.66 5.69 3.93
N TYR A 12 4.36 5.80 4.08
CA TYR A 12 3.69 5.90 5.37
C TYR A 12 2.74 4.73 5.54
N VAL A 13 2.47 4.33 6.78
CA VAL A 13 1.53 3.27 7.13
C VAL A 13 0.36 3.85 7.91
N PHE A 14 -0.85 3.50 7.50
CA PHE A 14 -2.09 3.70 8.23
C PHE A 14 -2.93 2.41 8.18
N HIS A 15 -4.06 2.35 8.88
CA HIS A 15 -4.91 1.16 8.91
C HIS A 15 -6.28 1.43 8.31
N TYR A 16 -6.68 0.62 7.33
CA TYR A 16 -7.97 0.68 6.64
C TYR A 16 -8.22 -0.62 5.84
N PRO A 17 -9.45 -1.13 5.68
CA PRO A 17 -10.71 -0.68 6.29
C PRO A 17 -10.87 -1.13 7.75
N TYR A 18 -10.01 -2.01 8.24
CA TYR A 18 -10.01 -2.48 9.62
C TYR A 18 -8.83 -1.88 10.39
N VAL A 19 -8.98 -1.75 11.70
CA VAL A 19 -7.92 -1.18 12.58
C VAL A 19 -6.62 -2.02 12.56
N THR A 20 -6.64 -3.17 11.94
CA THR A 20 -5.54 -4.15 11.87
C THR A 20 -4.96 -4.35 10.48
N THR A 21 -5.59 -3.81 9.43
CA THR A 21 -5.11 -3.98 8.06
C THR A 21 -4.22 -2.80 7.64
N PRO A 22 -2.89 -3.01 7.54
CA PRO A 22 -1.97 -1.95 7.18
C PRO A 22 -2.10 -1.57 5.70
N CYS A 23 -2.08 -0.28 5.43
CA CYS A 23 -2.06 0.30 4.10
C CYS A 23 -0.89 1.27 3.97
N PHE A 24 -0.32 1.36 2.78
CA PHE A 24 0.62 2.41 2.41
C PHE A 24 -0.11 3.68 2.01
N LEU A 25 0.45 4.81 2.40
CA LEU A 25 0.16 6.14 1.89
C LEU A 25 1.47 6.69 1.33
N ILE A 26 1.47 7.11 0.06
CA ILE A 26 2.69 7.48 -0.66
C ILE A 26 2.42 8.75 -1.46
N ASP A 27 3.32 9.76 -1.34
CA ASP A 27 3.39 10.85 -2.29
C ASP A 27 4.43 10.51 -3.37
N LEU A 28 3.95 10.31 -4.60
CA LEU A 28 4.78 9.98 -5.76
C LEU A 28 5.56 11.18 -6.31
N GLY A 29 5.22 12.39 -5.86
CA GLY A 29 5.83 13.65 -6.30
C GLY A 29 5.43 14.12 -7.71
N SER A 30 4.62 13.33 -8.41
CA SER A 30 4.06 13.69 -9.71
C SER A 30 2.71 12.98 -9.92
N PRO A 31 1.82 13.54 -10.76
CA PRO A 31 0.48 13.02 -10.94
C PRO A 31 0.46 11.54 -11.30
N ALA A 32 -0.50 10.81 -10.72
CA ALA A 32 -0.84 9.45 -11.10
C ALA A 32 -2.25 9.45 -11.68
N GLU A 33 -2.33 9.19 -12.98
CA GLU A 33 -3.60 9.22 -13.71
C GLU A 33 -4.27 7.84 -13.70
N PRO A 34 -5.59 7.76 -13.81
CA PRO A 34 -6.29 6.49 -14.01
C PRO A 34 -5.74 5.75 -15.23
N GLY A 35 -5.36 4.49 -15.03
CA GLY A 35 -4.88 3.63 -16.10
C GLY A 35 -5.99 2.74 -16.70
N GLU A 36 -5.58 1.59 -17.23
CA GLU A 36 -6.47 0.54 -17.70
C GLU A 36 -7.14 -0.18 -16.53
N ASP A 37 -8.21 -0.91 -16.83
CA ASP A 37 -8.90 -1.72 -15.84
C ASP A 37 -7.95 -2.76 -15.20
N LEU A 38 -8.13 -2.97 -13.91
CA LEU A 38 -7.41 -3.93 -13.10
C LEU A 38 -8.32 -5.11 -12.77
N VAL A 39 -7.74 -6.29 -12.62
CA VAL A 39 -8.49 -7.51 -12.33
C VAL A 39 -7.90 -8.19 -11.10
N THR A 40 -8.75 -8.56 -10.15
CA THR A 40 -8.37 -9.36 -8.98
C THR A 40 -8.24 -10.83 -9.33
N SER A 41 -7.64 -11.63 -8.46
CA SER A 41 -7.57 -13.10 -8.61
C SER A 41 -8.95 -13.79 -8.60
N GLU A 42 -9.97 -13.12 -8.08
CA GLU A 42 -11.35 -13.59 -8.06
C GLU A 42 -12.16 -13.15 -9.29
N GLY A 43 -11.51 -12.39 -10.21
CA GLY A 43 -12.13 -11.92 -11.45
C GLY A 43 -12.93 -10.62 -11.31
N GLU A 44 -12.85 -9.93 -10.16
CA GLU A 44 -13.42 -8.58 -10.04
C GLU A 44 -12.61 -7.62 -10.91
N THR A 45 -13.31 -6.90 -11.79
CA THR A 45 -12.71 -5.85 -12.63
C THR A 45 -13.07 -4.49 -12.08
N TYR A 46 -12.07 -3.63 -11.91
CA TYR A 46 -12.26 -2.26 -11.43
C TYR A 46 -11.31 -1.29 -12.12
N ARG A 47 -11.71 -0.02 -12.12
CA ARG A 47 -10.85 1.08 -12.57
C ARG A 47 -10.39 1.89 -11.36
N TRP A 48 -9.08 1.92 -11.15
CA TRP A 48 -8.47 2.79 -10.14
C TRP A 48 -8.58 4.26 -10.57
N SER A 49 -8.98 5.15 -9.64
CA SER A 49 -9.30 6.55 -9.93
C SER A 49 -8.07 7.49 -10.05
N GLY A 50 -6.87 6.95 -9.84
CA GLY A 50 -5.64 7.76 -9.83
C GLY A 50 -5.30 8.33 -8.46
N GLY A 51 -4.31 9.21 -8.45
CA GLY A 51 -3.85 9.89 -7.24
C GLY A 51 -4.75 11.09 -6.86
N VAL A 52 -4.66 11.49 -5.60
CA VAL A 52 -5.42 12.62 -5.02
C VAL A 52 -4.49 13.71 -4.50
N GLY A 53 -5.05 14.74 -3.90
CA GLY A 53 -4.35 15.91 -3.40
C GLY A 53 -4.11 16.97 -4.48
N PRO A 54 -3.49 18.11 -4.12
CA PRO A 54 -3.32 19.25 -5.05
C PRO A 54 -2.58 18.89 -6.34
N ASN A 55 -1.62 17.96 -6.27
CA ASN A 55 -0.82 17.51 -7.40
C ASN A 55 -1.28 16.17 -7.97
N ARG A 56 -2.37 15.58 -7.46
CA ARG A 56 -2.82 14.22 -7.82
C ARG A 56 -1.73 13.16 -7.70
N SER A 57 -0.82 13.34 -6.74
CA SER A 57 0.37 12.50 -6.56
C SER A 57 0.28 11.56 -5.35
N ILE A 58 -0.76 11.72 -4.51
CA ILE A 58 -0.92 10.92 -3.29
C ILE A 58 -1.78 9.71 -3.58
N VAL A 59 -1.25 8.54 -3.28
CA VAL A 59 -1.89 7.24 -3.53
C VAL A 59 -1.89 6.38 -2.28
N ALA A 60 -2.85 5.44 -2.19
CA ALA A 60 -2.89 4.49 -1.08
C ALA A 60 -3.23 3.08 -1.56
N PHE A 61 -2.52 2.10 -1.01
CA PHE A 61 -2.68 0.69 -1.33
C PHE A 61 -2.52 -0.16 -0.07
N SER A 62 -3.09 -1.36 -0.07
CA SER A 62 -2.78 -2.34 0.96
C SER A 62 -1.25 -2.54 1.06
N ALA A 63 -0.73 -2.55 2.29
CA ALA A 63 0.66 -2.92 2.55
C ALA A 63 0.84 -4.44 2.74
N ILE A 64 -0.18 -5.22 2.37
CA ILE A 64 -0.18 -6.68 2.44
C ILE A 64 0.11 -7.20 1.04
N CYS A 65 1.23 -7.92 0.87
CA CYS A 65 1.63 -8.49 -0.41
C CYS A 65 0.58 -9.48 -0.93
N ALA A 66 0.14 -9.30 -2.18
CA ALA A 66 -0.92 -10.12 -2.77
C ALA A 66 -0.52 -11.59 -3.06
N HIS A 67 0.75 -11.98 -2.85
CA HIS A 67 1.18 -13.38 -3.01
C HIS A 67 1.03 -14.18 -1.71
N LYS A 68 1.87 -13.94 -0.71
CA LYS A 68 1.87 -14.69 0.56
C LYS A 68 1.44 -13.85 1.77
N MET A 69 0.89 -12.67 1.51
CA MET A 69 0.36 -11.79 2.55
C MET A 69 1.43 -11.32 3.57
N SER A 70 2.69 -11.18 3.14
CA SER A 70 3.71 -10.48 3.91
C SER A 70 3.28 -9.03 4.13
N TYR A 71 3.41 -8.53 5.34
CA TYR A 71 2.94 -7.19 5.72
C TYR A 71 3.88 -6.53 6.74
N PRO A 72 3.87 -5.21 6.88
CA PRO A 72 4.64 -4.51 7.88
C PRO A 72 4.16 -4.85 9.30
N THR A 73 5.09 -5.26 10.14
CA THR A 73 4.90 -5.41 11.59
C THR A 73 5.71 -4.36 12.32
N ARG A 74 5.52 -4.20 13.63
CA ARG A 74 6.36 -3.30 14.45
C ARG A 74 7.84 -3.74 14.51
N SER A 75 8.14 -4.99 14.22
CA SER A 75 9.50 -5.51 14.21
C SER A 75 10.19 -5.43 12.86
N VAL A 76 9.46 -5.75 11.77
CA VAL A 76 10.07 -5.87 10.45
C VAL A 76 9.04 -5.63 9.34
N SER A 77 9.50 -5.06 8.22
CA SER A 77 8.78 -5.04 6.96
C SER A 77 9.60 -5.68 5.84
N PHE A 78 8.94 -6.57 5.06
CA PHE A 78 9.47 -7.18 3.84
C PHE A 78 8.78 -6.62 2.58
N ILE A 79 8.05 -5.54 2.72
CA ILE A 79 7.42 -4.81 1.61
C ILE A 79 7.55 -3.33 1.87
N ASP A 80 7.97 -2.57 0.86
CA ASP A 80 8.16 -1.13 0.95
C ASP A 80 8.07 -0.46 -0.41
N TYR A 81 7.89 0.87 -0.41
CA TYR A 81 8.00 1.70 -1.59
C TYR A 81 9.45 2.11 -1.84
N ARG A 82 9.93 1.81 -3.02
CA ARG A 82 11.26 2.17 -3.50
C ARG A 82 11.18 3.36 -4.44
N HIS A 83 11.51 4.54 -3.94
CA HIS A 83 11.49 5.77 -4.72
C HIS A 83 12.62 5.84 -5.74
N LYS A 84 13.84 5.47 -5.32
CA LYS A 84 15.04 5.53 -6.16
C LYS A 84 15.25 4.22 -6.92
N PRO A 85 15.83 4.27 -8.13
CA PRO A 85 16.31 3.07 -8.78
C PRO A 85 17.24 2.28 -7.85
N MET A 86 17.10 0.97 -7.86
CA MET A 86 18.07 0.11 -7.24
C MET A 86 19.21 -0.10 -8.26
N SER A 87 20.46 -0.03 -7.82
CA SER A 87 21.60 -0.37 -8.69
C SER A 87 21.41 -1.83 -9.10
N GLY A 88 21.08 -2.04 -10.37
CA GLY A 88 20.87 -3.36 -10.92
C GLY A 88 22.17 -4.16 -10.93
N ASP A 89 22.04 -5.46 -11.06
CA ASP A 89 23.15 -6.39 -11.32
C ASP A 89 23.74 -6.26 -12.73
N GLY A 90 23.37 -5.20 -13.45
CA GLY A 90 23.81 -4.96 -14.83
C GLY A 90 23.09 -5.83 -15.87
N THR A 91 22.06 -6.56 -15.50
CA THR A 91 21.34 -7.46 -16.43
C THR A 91 20.27 -6.76 -17.27
N GLY A 92 20.04 -5.43 -17.06
CA GLY A 92 19.05 -4.65 -17.81
C GLY A 92 17.60 -4.99 -17.48
N SER A 93 17.35 -5.57 -16.34
CA SER A 93 16.01 -5.92 -15.85
C SER A 93 15.24 -4.67 -15.46
N ASN A 94 14.32 -4.27 -16.28
CA ASN A 94 13.71 -2.95 -16.42
C ASN A 94 13.12 -2.28 -15.18
N TRP A 95 12.67 -2.98 -14.15
CA TRP A 95 12.05 -2.35 -12.98
C TRP A 95 13.08 -1.91 -11.92
N TRP A 96 14.24 -2.57 -11.84
CA TRP A 96 15.32 -2.19 -10.94
C TRP A 96 15.90 -0.80 -11.29
N ASP A 97 15.95 -0.51 -12.57
CA ASP A 97 16.48 0.73 -13.08
C ASP A 97 15.49 1.89 -13.02
N ARG A 98 14.19 1.57 -12.85
CA ARG A 98 13.11 2.56 -12.87
C ARG A 98 12.93 3.26 -11.51
N GLY A 99 12.96 2.53 -10.40
CA GLY A 99 12.49 3.03 -9.10
C GLY A 99 10.98 3.30 -9.09
N GLN A 100 10.51 3.98 -8.07
CA GLN A 100 9.10 4.34 -7.87
C GLN A 100 8.16 3.12 -7.96
N VAL A 101 8.53 2.05 -7.28
CA VAL A 101 7.79 0.78 -7.24
C VAL A 101 7.53 0.36 -5.80
N ILE A 102 6.46 -0.39 -5.56
CA ILE A 102 6.29 -1.12 -4.30
C ILE A 102 6.91 -2.51 -4.51
N TYR A 103 7.84 -2.87 -3.65
CA TYR A 103 8.60 -4.12 -3.74
C TYR A 103 8.43 -4.96 -2.49
N CYS A 104 8.07 -6.23 -2.69
CA CYS A 104 8.03 -7.24 -1.65
C CYS A 104 9.24 -8.16 -1.80
N CYS A 105 10.29 -7.95 -1.03
CA CYS A 105 11.53 -8.71 -1.13
C CYS A 105 11.44 -10.11 -0.51
N SER A 106 10.39 -10.41 0.25
CA SER A 106 10.11 -11.77 0.71
C SER A 106 9.90 -12.73 -0.45
N GLU A 107 9.24 -12.26 -1.53
CA GLU A 107 8.79 -13.12 -2.63
C GLU A 107 9.13 -12.56 -4.02
N GLY A 108 9.76 -11.39 -4.09
CA GLY A 108 10.14 -10.78 -5.35
C GLY A 108 9.00 -10.14 -6.16
N SER A 109 7.84 -9.91 -5.55
CA SER A 109 6.74 -9.23 -6.25
C SER A 109 6.95 -7.73 -6.31
N VAL A 110 6.69 -7.15 -7.48
CA VAL A 110 6.85 -5.72 -7.78
C VAL A 110 5.56 -5.15 -8.32
N TYR A 111 5.17 -4.00 -7.79
CA TYR A 111 3.91 -3.34 -8.15
C TYR A 111 4.16 -1.90 -8.58
N ASP A 112 3.40 -1.43 -9.57
CA ASP A 112 3.43 -0.06 -10.05
C ASP A 112 2.40 0.83 -9.32
N PRO A 113 2.81 1.69 -8.37
CA PRO A 113 1.87 2.55 -7.66
C PRO A 113 1.28 3.66 -8.54
N ARG A 114 1.82 3.89 -9.75
CA ARG A 114 1.27 4.86 -10.72
C ARG A 114 0.14 4.27 -11.55
N ASP A 115 0.03 2.94 -11.59
CA ASP A 115 -1.00 2.21 -12.33
C ASP A 115 -1.76 1.28 -11.36
N GLY A 116 -2.34 1.86 -10.30
CA GLY A 116 -3.20 1.14 -9.35
C GLY A 116 -2.55 -0.04 -8.65
N ALA A 117 -1.23 0.00 -8.44
CA ALA A 117 -0.42 -1.09 -7.91
C ALA A 117 -0.50 -2.39 -8.74
N ARG A 118 -0.64 -2.27 -10.07
CA ARG A 118 -0.56 -3.39 -11.02
C ARG A 118 0.73 -4.16 -10.82
N VAL A 119 0.66 -5.48 -10.93
CA VAL A 119 1.84 -6.35 -10.86
C VAL A 119 2.73 -6.12 -12.09
N MET A 120 3.98 -5.75 -11.84
CA MET A 120 5.01 -5.58 -12.88
C MET A 120 5.85 -6.84 -13.04
N SER A 121 6.14 -7.52 -11.92
CA SER A 121 7.00 -8.70 -11.88
C SER A 121 6.75 -9.51 -10.62
N GLY A 122 7.19 -10.75 -10.63
CA GLY A 122 7.10 -11.66 -9.50
C GLY A 122 5.82 -12.48 -9.47
N PRO A 123 5.61 -13.24 -8.37
CA PRO A 123 4.58 -14.27 -8.31
C PRO A 123 3.20 -13.76 -7.84
N ALA A 124 3.02 -12.47 -7.59
CA ALA A 124 1.73 -11.93 -7.15
C ALA A 124 0.65 -12.17 -8.21
N PRO A 125 -0.51 -12.75 -7.85
CA PRO A 125 -1.56 -13.06 -8.80
C PRO A 125 -2.45 -11.88 -9.17
N GLN A 126 -2.34 -10.76 -8.45
CA GLN A 126 -3.22 -9.60 -8.60
C GLN A 126 -2.55 -8.32 -8.09
N PRO A 127 -3.08 -7.12 -8.43
CA PRO A 127 -2.65 -5.86 -7.84
C PRO A 127 -2.79 -5.85 -6.30
N LEU A 128 -2.08 -4.95 -5.62
CA LEU A 128 -2.43 -4.64 -4.24
C LEU A 128 -3.82 -4.01 -4.19
N ALA A 129 -4.59 -4.32 -3.14
CA ALA A 129 -5.88 -3.68 -2.95
C ALA A 129 -5.72 -2.15 -2.89
N ALA A 130 -6.46 -1.43 -3.72
CA ALA A 130 -6.34 0.02 -3.82
C ALA A 130 -7.34 0.72 -2.89
N VAL A 131 -6.84 1.62 -2.04
CA VAL A 131 -7.68 2.43 -1.17
C VAL A 131 -8.12 3.68 -1.93
N SER A 132 -9.43 3.89 -2.03
CA SER A 132 -10.00 5.13 -2.55
C SER A 132 -9.78 6.24 -1.54
N LEU A 133 -9.15 7.33 -1.99
CA LEU A 133 -8.91 8.51 -1.18
C LEU A 133 -9.69 9.71 -1.75
N GLU A 134 -10.09 10.60 -0.85
CA GLU A 134 -10.55 11.95 -1.15
C GLU A 134 -9.66 12.96 -0.44
N PHE A 135 -9.39 14.06 -1.11
CA PHE A 135 -8.71 15.20 -0.51
C PHE A 135 -9.75 16.27 -0.15
N VAL A 136 -9.90 16.53 1.16
CA VAL A 136 -10.79 17.54 1.71
C VAL A 136 -10.00 18.84 1.83
N ALA A 137 -10.18 19.73 0.86
CA ALA A 137 -9.35 20.93 0.73
C ALA A 137 -9.53 21.91 1.90
N GLU A 138 -10.75 22.03 2.45
CA GLU A 138 -11.06 22.90 3.57
C GLU A 138 -10.34 22.49 4.85
N GLU A 139 -10.12 21.19 5.02
CA GLU A 139 -9.47 20.62 6.21
C GLU A 139 -7.99 20.29 5.97
N GLN A 140 -7.52 20.45 4.74
CA GLN A 140 -6.19 19.96 4.30
C GLN A 140 -5.95 18.53 4.75
N ALA A 141 -6.95 17.65 4.53
CA ALA A 141 -6.97 16.30 5.05
C ALA A 141 -7.23 15.26 3.96
N LEU A 142 -6.78 14.04 4.19
CA LEU A 142 -7.10 12.86 3.37
C LEU A 142 -8.15 12.01 4.08
N MET A 143 -9.13 11.55 3.33
CA MET A 143 -10.17 10.63 3.79
C MET A 143 -10.15 9.37 2.94
N ALA A 144 -10.10 8.19 3.59
CA ALA A 144 -10.28 6.90 2.93
C ALA A 144 -11.78 6.62 2.81
N THR A 145 -12.27 6.40 1.60
CA THR A 145 -13.71 6.30 1.29
C THR A 145 -14.13 4.93 0.77
N GLY A 146 -13.17 4.08 0.39
CA GLY A 146 -13.45 2.74 -0.13
C GLY A 146 -12.19 1.94 -0.40
N ILE A 147 -12.38 0.72 -0.88
CA ILE A 147 -11.28 -0.16 -1.27
C ILE A 147 -11.70 -1.03 -2.45
N TYR A 148 -10.81 -1.18 -3.42
CA TYR A 148 -10.91 -2.13 -4.53
C TYR A 148 -10.04 -3.35 -4.23
N GLY A 149 -10.51 -4.54 -4.60
CA GLY A 149 -9.79 -5.78 -4.34
C GLY A 149 -9.73 -6.16 -2.87
N GLY A 150 -10.74 -5.75 -2.08
CA GLY A 150 -10.79 -5.91 -0.62
C GLY A 150 -10.89 -7.36 -0.13
N ALA A 151 -11.35 -8.30 -0.95
CA ALA A 151 -11.45 -9.72 -0.60
C ALA A 151 -10.11 -10.31 -0.08
N MET A 152 -8.98 -9.82 -0.59
CA MET A 152 -7.66 -10.21 -0.09
C MET A 152 -7.46 -9.85 1.39
N LEU A 153 -8.04 -8.75 1.87
CA LEU A 153 -7.92 -8.33 3.27
C LEU A 153 -8.73 -9.24 4.19
N GLU A 154 -9.88 -9.72 3.71
CA GLU A 154 -10.68 -10.70 4.43
C GLU A 154 -9.92 -12.02 4.56
N GLN A 155 -9.37 -12.54 3.46
CA GLN A 155 -8.51 -13.72 3.46
C GLN A 155 -7.28 -13.55 4.39
N PHE A 156 -6.70 -12.35 4.42
CA PHE A 156 -5.60 -12.04 5.34
C PHE A 156 -6.03 -12.17 6.80
N LEU A 157 -7.17 -11.59 7.18
CA LEU A 157 -7.65 -11.65 8.56
C LEU A 157 -8.10 -13.06 8.95
N GLU A 158 -8.70 -13.83 8.05
CA GLU A 158 -9.01 -15.24 8.27
C GLU A 158 -7.75 -16.06 8.56
N LYS A 159 -6.66 -15.82 7.84
CA LYS A 159 -5.42 -16.58 7.95
C LYS A 159 -4.54 -16.12 9.11
N PHE A 160 -4.42 -14.82 9.32
CA PHE A 160 -3.47 -14.22 10.26
C PHE A 160 -4.13 -13.52 11.44
N GLY A 161 -5.46 -13.52 11.54
CA GLY A 161 -6.23 -12.77 12.53
C GLY A 161 -5.76 -12.99 13.96
N PHE A 162 -5.44 -14.23 14.35
CA PHE A 162 -4.92 -14.51 15.70
C PHE A 162 -3.58 -13.80 15.97
N GLN A 163 -2.65 -13.83 15.02
CA GLN A 163 -1.35 -13.17 15.16
C GLN A 163 -1.50 -11.65 15.20
N VAL A 164 -2.39 -11.13 14.37
CA VAL A 164 -2.71 -9.69 14.28
C VAL A 164 -3.40 -9.23 15.57
N ALA A 165 -4.33 -10.00 16.12
CA ALA A 165 -4.98 -9.72 17.40
C ALA A 165 -3.97 -9.57 18.53
N LEU A 166 -3.02 -10.51 18.62
CA LEU A 166 -1.94 -10.46 19.61
C LEU A 166 -1.03 -9.22 19.40
N ALA A 167 -0.64 -8.94 18.16
CA ALA A 167 0.24 -7.82 17.84
C ALA A 167 -0.39 -6.46 18.15
N HIS A 168 -1.68 -6.31 17.88
CA HIS A 168 -2.44 -5.07 18.11
C HIS A 168 -3.08 -5.01 19.51
N LYS A 169 -3.04 -6.11 20.29
CA LYS A 169 -3.67 -6.25 21.61
C LYS A 169 -5.17 -5.93 21.57
N ILE A 170 -5.86 -6.50 20.61
CA ILE A 170 -7.31 -6.33 20.43
C ILE A 170 -8.01 -7.67 20.30
N ASP A 171 -9.27 -7.72 20.69
CA ASP A 171 -10.09 -8.94 20.63
C ASP A 171 -10.79 -9.08 19.27
N ASP A 172 -11.12 -7.96 18.61
CA ASP A 172 -11.82 -7.94 17.33
C ASP A 172 -10.94 -7.36 16.23
N VAL A 173 -10.38 -8.24 15.39
CA VAL A 173 -9.53 -7.87 14.24
C VAL A 173 -10.33 -7.27 13.08
N TRP A 174 -11.65 -7.52 13.06
CA TRP A 174 -12.58 -7.02 12.04
C TRP A 174 -13.17 -5.66 12.40
N ARG A 175 -12.76 -5.09 13.52
CA ARG A 175 -13.25 -3.77 13.93
C ARG A 175 -12.94 -2.74 12.85
N PRO A 176 -13.99 -2.10 12.26
CA PRO A 176 -13.77 -1.08 11.24
C PRO A 176 -12.93 0.08 11.76
N ALA A 177 -12.02 0.58 10.93
CA ALA A 177 -11.37 1.85 11.17
C ALA A 177 -12.40 2.98 10.98
N SER A 178 -12.61 3.78 12.01
CA SER A 178 -13.57 4.88 11.98
C SER A 178 -12.97 6.15 12.61
N GLY A 179 -13.40 7.31 12.12
CA GLY A 179 -12.85 8.58 12.56
C GLY A 179 -11.40 8.77 12.09
N THR A 180 -10.55 9.28 12.98
CA THR A 180 -9.14 9.56 12.66
C THR A 180 -8.27 8.35 12.91
N THR A 181 -7.45 7.97 11.94
CA THR A 181 -6.41 6.95 12.10
C THR A 181 -5.03 7.59 12.20
N GLY A 182 -4.11 6.93 12.92
CA GLY A 182 -2.70 7.34 12.94
C GLY A 182 -2.03 7.03 11.60
N VAL A 183 -1.10 7.89 11.23
CA VAL A 183 -0.24 7.74 10.05
C VAL A 183 1.21 7.82 10.50
N TRP A 184 2.00 6.81 10.19
CA TRP A 184 3.40 6.74 10.60
C TRP A 184 4.29 6.48 9.39
N PRO A 185 5.45 7.15 9.28
CA PRO A 185 6.46 6.69 8.33
C PRO A 185 6.80 5.22 8.55
N LEU A 186 7.00 4.46 7.47
CA LEU A 186 7.25 3.01 7.57
C LEU A 186 8.51 2.71 8.39
N ASP A 187 9.57 3.51 8.24
CA ASP A 187 10.83 3.39 8.96
C ASP A 187 10.74 3.72 10.47
N GLU A 188 9.64 4.38 10.89
CA GLU A 188 9.27 4.57 12.29
C GLU A 188 8.25 3.53 12.77
N TYR A 189 7.42 3.02 11.85
CA TYR A 189 6.45 1.97 12.13
C TYR A 189 7.13 0.63 12.36
N SER A 190 8.05 0.23 11.48
CA SER A 190 8.81 -1.01 11.54
C SER A 190 10.26 -0.73 11.92
N ARG A 191 10.77 -1.44 12.95
CA ARG A 191 12.17 -1.25 13.43
C ARG A 191 13.21 -1.61 12.38
N THR A 192 12.89 -2.54 11.49
CA THR A 192 13.79 -3.04 10.44
C THR A 192 13.04 -3.08 9.11
N GLY A 193 13.50 -2.33 8.14
CA GLY A 193 13.16 -2.50 6.73
C GLY A 193 14.14 -3.48 6.09
N VAL A 194 13.65 -4.55 5.47
CA VAL A 194 14.51 -5.55 4.82
C VAL A 194 14.66 -5.25 3.33
N CYS A 195 13.59 -4.70 2.74
CA CYS A 195 13.65 -4.24 1.37
C CYS A 195 14.36 -2.90 1.29
#